data_65040ce98f5248f4aba4d5fa262ffbf3
#
_entry.id   65040ce98f5248f4aba4d5fa262ffbf3
#
_cell.length_a   1.000
_cell.length_b   1.000
_cell.length_c   1.000
_cell.angle_alpha   90.00
_cell.angle_beta   90.00
_cell.angle_gamma   90.00
#
_symmetry.space_group_name_H-M   'P 1'
#
loop_
_entity.id
_entity.type
_entity.pdbx_description
1 polymer ?
#
loop_
_entity_poly.entity_id
_entity_poly.type
_entity_poly.pdbx_seq_one_letter_code
_entity_poly.pdbx_strand_id
1 'polypeptide(L)'
;MPSSATKAKAAAALGLTAILLVGPAPAALAADPDTHHTSSAAIQGVDYTTWRHDVAAVVGQARPYIEERAEDAGNEKQAIVLDIDNSSLETDFHPFWELPTPAIPEVRTLVADAHARGVSVFFVTARPGIIHSLTDWNLKKAGYPVDGLYVRSLPDLFHEVSAYKTEKRAEIEAKGYTIIANIGNNASDLVGGHAERTFKLPDYGGKLS
;
A
#
# COMPACT_ATOMS: atom_id res chain seq x y z
N MET A 1 -44.54 -2.96 -60.20
CA MET A 1 -44.38 -3.67 -61.49
C MET A 1 -42.95 -3.50 -61.96
N PRO A 2 -42.28 -4.42 -62.61
CA PRO A 2 -42.32 -5.91 -62.46
C PRO A 2 -40.98 -6.41 -61.84
N SER A 3 -40.92 -7.43 -61.12
CA SER A 3 -40.77 -8.85 -61.51
C SER A 3 -39.58 -9.18 -62.42
N SER A 4 -38.61 -9.87 -61.93
CA SER A 4 -38.14 -11.02 -62.63
C SER A 4 -37.29 -11.96 -61.75
N ALA A 5 -37.70 -13.15 -61.75
CA ALA A 5 -37.22 -14.36 -61.15
C ALA A 5 -36.09 -15.03 -61.99
N THR A 6 -35.52 -16.07 -61.35
CA THR A 6 -35.00 -17.32 -61.93
C THR A 6 -33.49 -17.29 -62.27
N LYS A 7 -32.64 -18.17 -61.74
CA LYS A 7 -32.64 -19.64 -61.94
C LYS A 7 -31.56 -20.29 -61.06
N ALA A 8 -31.95 -21.41 -60.51
CA ALA A 8 -31.09 -22.40 -59.88
C ALA A 8 -30.17 -23.08 -60.92
N LYS A 9 -28.96 -23.43 -60.50
CA LYS A 9 -28.23 -24.58 -61.08
C LYS A 9 -27.57 -25.39 -59.97
N ALA A 10 -28.05 -26.58 -59.84
CA ALA A 10 -27.43 -27.63 -59.12
C ALA A 10 -26.21 -28.19 -59.88
N ALA A 11 -25.17 -28.49 -59.18
CA ALA A 11 -24.14 -29.42 -59.63
C ALA A 11 -23.65 -30.25 -58.45
N ALA A 12 -23.65 -31.53 -58.72
CA ALA A 12 -23.49 -32.61 -57.76
C ALA A 12 -22.03 -32.92 -57.40
N ALA A 13 -21.88 -33.40 -56.17
CA ALA A 13 -21.08 -34.50 -55.64
C ALA A 13 -19.60 -34.66 -56.09
N LEU A 14 -18.77 -34.78 -55.07
CA LEU A 14 -17.90 -35.96 -54.94
C LEU A 14 -17.37 -35.98 -53.50
N GLY A 15 -17.71 -37.06 -52.79
CA GLY A 15 -17.26 -37.27 -51.42
C GLY A 15 -15.79 -37.65 -51.35
N LEU A 16 -15.11 -37.08 -50.39
CA LEU A 16 -13.84 -37.61 -49.92
C LEU A 16 -13.99 -37.77 -48.39
N THR A 17 -14.13 -38.98 -47.96
CA THR A 17 -14.15 -39.35 -46.53
C THR A 17 -12.71 -39.28 -46.03
N ALA A 18 -12.37 -38.22 -45.35
CA ALA A 18 -11.13 -38.13 -44.58
C ALA A 18 -11.44 -38.61 -43.15
N ILE A 19 -10.92 -39.78 -42.80
CA ILE A 19 -10.93 -40.27 -41.41
C ILE A 19 -9.92 -39.43 -40.63
N LEU A 20 -10.42 -38.52 -39.81
CA LEU A 20 -9.62 -37.79 -38.82
C LEU A 20 -9.48 -38.71 -37.60
N LEU A 21 -8.28 -39.27 -37.41
CA LEU A 21 -7.82 -39.84 -36.16
C LEU A 21 -7.78 -38.71 -35.11
N VAL A 22 -8.79 -38.71 -34.23
CA VAL A 22 -8.78 -37.86 -33.03
C VAL A 22 -7.86 -38.56 -32.03
N GLY A 23 -6.60 -38.08 -31.95
CA GLY A 23 -5.71 -38.38 -30.85
C GLY A 23 -6.15 -37.56 -29.63
N PRO A 24 -5.99 -38.08 -28.39
CA PRO A 24 -6.30 -37.32 -27.21
C PRO A 24 -5.39 -36.10 -27.14
N ALA A 25 -5.97 -34.91 -27.11
CA ALA A 25 -5.25 -33.66 -26.84
C ALA A 25 -4.64 -33.76 -25.42
N PRO A 26 -3.38 -33.33 -25.22
CA PRO A 26 -2.85 -33.20 -23.89
C PRO A 26 -3.68 -32.12 -23.15
N ALA A 27 -4.19 -32.51 -21.98
CA ALA A 27 -4.84 -31.58 -21.08
C ALA A 27 -3.85 -30.45 -20.79
N ALA A 28 -4.14 -29.26 -21.29
CA ALA A 28 -3.45 -28.07 -20.83
C ALA A 28 -3.80 -27.92 -19.36
N LEU A 29 -2.83 -28.16 -18.49
CA LEU A 29 -2.90 -27.75 -17.10
C LEU A 29 -3.13 -26.22 -17.12
N ALA A 30 -4.33 -25.82 -16.73
CA ALA A 30 -4.62 -24.44 -16.45
C ALA A 30 -3.63 -24.02 -15.35
N ALA A 31 -2.71 -23.12 -15.70
CA ALA A 31 -1.84 -22.49 -14.73
C ALA A 31 -2.75 -21.67 -13.82
N ASP A 32 -2.75 -22.03 -12.54
CA ASP A 32 -3.43 -21.30 -11.49
C ASP A 32 -2.81 -19.90 -11.44
N PRO A 33 -3.57 -18.80 -11.61
CA PRO A 33 -3.01 -17.44 -11.59
C PRO A 33 -2.50 -17.01 -10.21
N ASP A 34 -2.64 -17.81 -9.17
CA ASP A 34 -2.25 -17.51 -7.80
C ASP A 34 -0.89 -18.09 -7.36
N THR A 35 -0.08 -18.67 -8.26
CA THR A 35 1.22 -19.24 -7.90
C THR A 35 2.41 -18.28 -8.05
N HIS A 36 2.18 -16.98 -7.96
CA HIS A 36 3.27 -16.01 -8.04
C HIS A 36 3.63 -15.37 -6.70
N HIS A 37 3.74 -16.10 -5.60
CA HIS A 37 4.39 -15.56 -4.39
C HIS A 37 4.88 -16.66 -3.45
N THR A 38 5.80 -17.51 -3.91
CA THR A 38 6.59 -18.35 -3.02
C THR A 38 8.08 -18.14 -3.25
N SER A 39 8.50 -16.89 -3.17
CA SER A 39 9.83 -16.58 -2.68
C SER A 39 9.62 -15.86 -1.36
N SER A 40 9.79 -16.57 -0.25
CA SER A 40 10.01 -15.96 1.07
C SER A 40 11.27 -15.10 0.92
N ALA A 41 11.11 -13.86 0.50
CA ALA A 41 12.21 -12.90 0.48
C ALA A 41 12.55 -12.64 1.95
N ALA A 42 13.61 -13.25 2.45
CA ALA A 42 14.16 -12.93 3.77
C ALA A 42 15.12 -11.76 3.61
N ILE A 43 14.78 -10.62 4.16
CA ILE A 43 15.65 -9.44 4.21
C ILE A 43 16.28 -9.38 5.60
N GLN A 44 17.61 -9.40 5.67
CA GLN A 44 18.36 -9.40 6.95
C GLN A 44 17.93 -10.52 7.93
N GLY A 45 17.45 -11.66 7.40
CA GLY A 45 16.94 -12.77 8.19
C GLY A 45 15.51 -12.57 8.72
N VAL A 46 14.77 -11.59 8.21
CA VAL A 46 13.35 -11.41 8.48
C VAL A 46 12.55 -12.04 7.34
N ASP A 47 11.69 -12.99 7.67
CA ASP A 47 10.79 -13.63 6.72
C ASP A 47 9.61 -12.70 6.40
N TYR A 48 9.31 -12.52 5.11
CA TYR A 48 8.26 -11.63 4.65
C TYR A 48 6.86 -12.01 5.19
N THR A 49 6.54 -13.30 5.20
CA THR A 49 5.23 -13.77 5.68
C THR A 49 5.07 -13.52 7.17
N THR A 50 6.13 -13.78 7.94
CA THR A 50 6.17 -13.48 9.39
C THR A 50 6.00 -11.99 9.63
N TRP A 51 6.75 -11.15 8.92
CA TRP A 51 6.63 -9.70 9.02
C TRP A 51 5.20 -9.21 8.73
N ARG A 52 4.58 -9.68 7.64
CA ARG A 52 3.21 -9.31 7.28
C ARG A 52 2.20 -9.72 8.34
N HIS A 53 2.36 -10.91 8.91
CA HIS A 53 1.53 -11.38 10.02
C HIS A 53 1.65 -10.47 11.24
N ASP A 54 2.87 -10.09 11.61
CA ASP A 54 3.12 -9.23 12.76
C ASP A 54 2.61 -7.79 12.53
N VAL A 55 2.75 -7.27 11.31
CA VAL A 55 2.11 -6.00 10.91
C VAL A 55 0.59 -6.08 11.07
N ALA A 56 -0.02 -7.16 10.57
CA ALA A 56 -1.47 -7.35 10.68
C ALA A 56 -1.95 -7.38 12.13
N ALA A 57 -1.16 -7.95 13.05
CA ALA A 57 -1.47 -7.96 14.48
C ALA A 57 -1.50 -6.55 15.08
N VAL A 58 -0.56 -5.68 14.72
CA VAL A 58 -0.54 -4.27 15.17
C VAL A 58 -1.70 -3.49 14.55
N VAL A 59 -1.95 -3.66 13.25
CA VAL A 59 -3.09 -3.03 12.57
C VAL A 59 -4.42 -3.46 13.19
N GLY A 60 -4.54 -4.74 13.59
CA GLY A 60 -5.70 -5.26 14.29
C GLY A 60 -5.97 -4.58 15.65
N GLN A 61 -4.94 -4.04 16.30
CA GLN A 61 -5.07 -3.24 17.52
C GLN A 61 -5.36 -1.75 17.22
N ALA A 62 -4.81 -1.22 16.13
CA ALA A 62 -4.99 0.17 15.75
C ALA A 62 -6.40 0.45 15.22
N ARG A 63 -6.93 -0.48 14.42
CA ARG A 63 -8.21 -0.32 13.72
C ARG A 63 -9.37 0.04 14.66
N PRO A 64 -9.74 -0.77 15.69
CA PRO A 64 -10.89 -0.45 16.52
C PRO A 64 -10.72 0.88 17.26
N TYR A 65 -9.50 1.23 17.66
CA TYR A 65 -9.23 2.50 18.32
C TYR A 65 -9.46 3.69 17.38
N ILE A 66 -8.94 3.61 16.14
CA ILE A 66 -9.09 4.70 15.16
C ILE A 66 -10.56 4.83 14.73
N GLU A 67 -11.27 3.72 14.57
CA GLU A 67 -12.70 3.71 14.25
C GLU A 67 -13.54 4.36 15.34
N GLU A 68 -13.32 3.98 16.62
CA GLU A 68 -13.99 4.57 17.77
C GLU A 68 -13.72 6.09 17.86
N ARG A 69 -12.43 6.49 17.74
CA ARG A 69 -12.08 7.92 17.79
C ARG A 69 -12.66 8.70 16.62
N ALA A 70 -12.76 8.11 15.44
CA ALA A 70 -13.36 8.76 14.28
C ALA A 70 -14.89 8.97 14.43
N GLU A 71 -15.59 8.04 15.10
CA GLU A 71 -17.01 8.17 15.42
C GLU A 71 -17.24 9.29 16.46
N ASP A 72 -16.32 9.47 17.39
CA ASP A 72 -16.38 10.47 18.46
C ASP A 72 -15.71 11.81 18.09
N ALA A 73 -15.52 12.08 16.80
CA ALA A 73 -14.79 13.27 16.35
C ALA A 73 -15.42 14.61 16.79
N GLY A 74 -16.74 14.68 16.88
CA GLY A 74 -17.43 15.95 17.15
C GLY A 74 -17.05 17.02 16.11
N ASN A 75 -16.43 18.12 16.57
CA ASN A 75 -15.93 19.19 15.71
C ASN A 75 -14.40 19.16 15.52
N GLU A 76 -13.72 18.11 15.97
CA GLU A 76 -12.29 17.99 15.83
C GLU A 76 -11.87 17.72 14.38
N LYS A 77 -10.77 18.34 13.96
CA LYS A 77 -10.06 17.94 12.75
C LYS A 77 -9.10 16.82 13.11
N GLN A 78 -9.54 15.59 12.98
CA GLN A 78 -8.71 14.45 13.32
C GLN A 78 -7.70 14.11 12.23
N ALA A 79 -6.56 13.60 12.64
CA ALA A 79 -5.50 13.15 11.76
C ALA A 79 -4.86 11.85 12.27
N ILE A 80 -4.36 11.04 11.34
CA ILE A 80 -3.37 10.00 11.59
C ILE A 80 -2.05 10.39 10.95
N VAL A 81 -0.95 10.06 11.62
CA VAL A 81 0.41 10.28 11.12
C VAL A 81 1.06 8.93 10.90
N LEU A 82 1.71 8.76 9.75
CA LEU A 82 2.41 7.53 9.39
C LEU A 82 3.85 7.83 8.95
N ASP A 83 4.77 6.93 9.30
CA ASP A 83 6.02 6.79 8.60
C ASP A 83 5.84 6.04 7.27
N ILE A 84 6.85 6.04 6.39
CA ILE A 84 6.76 5.46 5.06
C ILE A 84 7.47 4.12 4.96
N ASP A 85 8.78 4.10 5.22
CA ASP A 85 9.62 2.94 4.93
C ASP A 85 9.33 1.80 5.91
N ASN A 86 8.92 0.64 5.40
CA ASN A 86 8.47 -0.53 6.16
C ASN A 86 7.33 -0.24 7.17
N SER A 87 6.69 0.92 7.01
CA SER A 87 5.52 1.35 7.79
C SER A 87 4.28 1.51 6.92
N SER A 88 4.43 2.08 5.73
CA SER A 88 3.36 2.24 4.73
C SER A 88 3.71 1.54 3.43
N LEU A 89 4.98 1.55 3.04
CA LEU A 89 5.50 0.88 1.85
C LEU A 89 6.43 -0.27 2.26
N GLU A 90 6.44 -1.34 1.47
CA GLU A 90 7.26 -2.55 1.68
C GLU A 90 8.71 -2.34 1.21
N THR A 91 9.36 -1.26 1.67
CA THR A 91 10.58 -0.71 1.08
C THR A 91 11.74 -1.70 1.08
N ASP A 92 12.00 -2.40 2.19
CA ASP A 92 13.12 -3.34 2.28
C ASP A 92 12.87 -4.65 1.54
N PHE A 93 11.61 -5.00 1.27
CA PHE A 93 11.25 -6.23 0.54
C PHE A 93 11.23 -6.06 -0.97
N HIS A 94 11.48 -4.85 -1.47
CA HIS A 94 11.50 -4.53 -2.91
C HIS A 94 12.78 -3.80 -3.30
N PRO A 95 13.33 -4.09 -4.48
CA PRO A 95 14.50 -3.34 -4.96
C PRO A 95 14.17 -1.85 -5.11
N PHE A 96 15.14 -0.96 -4.81
CA PHE A 96 14.93 0.50 -4.83
C PHE A 96 14.49 1.06 -6.19
N TRP A 97 14.71 0.30 -7.29
CA TRP A 97 14.27 0.67 -8.64
C TRP A 97 12.86 0.20 -8.98
N GLU A 98 12.25 -0.62 -8.14
CA GLU A 98 10.85 -1.05 -8.30
C GLU A 98 9.92 0.08 -7.84
N LEU A 99 9.35 0.76 -8.82
CA LEU A 99 8.45 1.89 -8.56
C LEU A 99 7.14 1.71 -9.34
N PRO A 100 6.00 1.94 -8.72
CA PRO A 100 5.85 2.30 -7.30
C PRO A 100 6.22 1.14 -6.37
N THR A 101 6.93 1.42 -5.27
CA THR A 101 7.09 0.46 -4.19
C THR A 101 5.71 0.08 -3.66
N PRO A 102 5.40 -1.22 -3.49
CA PRO A 102 4.10 -1.66 -3.03
C PRO A 102 3.72 -1.11 -1.64
N ALA A 103 2.41 -0.90 -1.45
CA ALA A 103 1.85 -0.60 -0.14
C ALA A 103 1.82 -1.85 0.73
N ILE A 104 1.98 -1.68 2.04
CA ILE A 104 1.59 -2.70 3.02
C ILE A 104 0.06 -2.77 3.03
N PRO A 105 -0.58 -3.86 2.54
CA PRO A 105 -2.02 -3.88 2.30
C PRO A 105 -2.87 -3.66 3.55
N GLU A 106 -2.45 -4.18 4.72
CA GLU A 106 -3.15 -3.99 5.97
C GLU A 106 -3.18 -2.54 6.41
N VAL A 107 -2.03 -1.86 6.30
CA VAL A 107 -1.88 -0.43 6.63
C VAL A 107 -2.67 0.42 5.64
N ARG A 108 -2.55 0.12 4.33
CA ARG A 108 -3.32 0.84 3.32
C ARG A 108 -4.84 0.75 3.55
N THR A 109 -5.34 -0.43 3.90
CA THR A 109 -6.76 -0.62 4.20
C THR A 109 -7.18 0.17 5.43
N LEU A 110 -6.38 0.12 6.51
CA LEU A 110 -6.62 0.91 7.71
C LEU A 110 -6.70 2.42 7.41
N VAL A 111 -5.74 2.91 6.62
CA VAL A 111 -5.66 4.33 6.23
C VAL A 111 -6.84 4.75 5.36
N ALA A 112 -7.22 3.91 4.39
CA ALA A 112 -8.38 4.18 3.53
C ALA A 112 -9.68 4.25 4.34
N ASP A 113 -9.86 3.34 5.29
CA ASP A 113 -11.04 3.32 6.18
C ASP A 113 -11.09 4.55 7.09
N ALA A 114 -9.96 4.95 7.67
CA ALA A 114 -9.85 6.17 8.47
C ALA A 114 -10.17 7.43 7.64
N HIS A 115 -9.60 7.54 6.45
CA HIS A 115 -9.84 8.66 5.55
C HIS A 115 -11.30 8.74 5.09
N ALA A 116 -11.95 7.61 4.82
CA ALA A 116 -13.37 7.55 4.47
C ALA A 116 -14.29 8.04 5.61
N ARG A 117 -13.80 8.02 6.86
CA ARG A 117 -14.48 8.55 8.05
C ARG A 117 -14.14 10.03 8.32
N GLY A 118 -13.38 10.69 7.44
CA GLY A 118 -13.01 12.10 7.57
C GLY A 118 -11.72 12.37 8.34
N VAL A 119 -10.95 11.32 8.69
CA VAL A 119 -9.65 11.48 9.34
C VAL A 119 -8.60 11.83 8.29
N SER A 120 -7.88 12.92 8.46
CA SER A 120 -6.80 13.34 7.57
C SER A 120 -5.56 12.46 7.71
N VAL A 121 -4.81 12.29 6.62
CA VAL A 121 -3.67 11.40 6.54
C VAL A 121 -2.39 12.16 6.24
N PHE A 122 -1.46 12.16 7.20
CA PHE A 122 -0.17 12.80 7.07
C PHE A 122 0.96 11.79 7.09
N PHE A 123 1.93 11.99 6.21
CA PHE A 123 3.17 11.21 6.20
C PHE A 123 4.33 12.04 6.69
N VAL A 124 5.10 11.51 7.65
CA VAL A 124 6.29 12.15 8.20
C VAL A 124 7.45 11.17 8.12
N THR A 125 8.38 11.42 7.21
CA THR A 125 9.44 10.46 6.86
C THR A 125 10.84 11.05 6.99
N ALA A 126 11.83 10.18 7.22
CA ALA A 126 13.24 10.55 7.16
C ALA A 126 13.78 10.78 5.74
N ARG A 127 13.00 10.47 4.71
CA ARG A 127 13.39 10.65 3.31
C ARG A 127 13.81 12.09 3.01
N PRO A 128 14.87 12.32 2.20
CA PRO A 128 15.33 13.66 1.87
C PRO A 128 14.36 14.38 0.92
N GLY A 129 14.30 15.71 1.05
CA GLY A 129 13.40 16.58 0.29
C GLY A 129 13.59 16.53 -1.22
N ILE A 130 14.79 16.18 -1.68
CA ILE A 130 15.08 16.04 -3.12
C ILE A 130 14.20 15.00 -3.81
N ILE A 131 13.70 14.00 -3.07
CA ILE A 131 12.80 12.98 -3.61
C ILE A 131 11.34 13.18 -3.18
N HIS A 132 10.97 14.39 -2.72
CA HIS A 132 9.59 14.69 -2.29
C HIS A 132 8.55 14.30 -3.34
N SER A 133 8.70 14.79 -4.57
CA SER A 133 7.73 14.53 -5.65
C SER A 133 7.64 13.04 -6.01
N LEU A 134 8.76 12.32 -5.97
CA LEU A 134 8.78 10.88 -6.19
C LEU A 134 8.08 10.13 -5.06
N THR A 135 8.29 10.56 -3.82
CA THR A 135 7.66 9.97 -2.63
C THR A 135 6.14 10.19 -2.64
N ASP A 136 5.69 11.41 -2.93
CA ASP A 136 4.25 11.73 -3.07
C ASP A 136 3.59 10.91 -4.19
N TRP A 137 4.24 10.85 -5.34
CA TRP A 137 3.77 10.05 -6.47
C TRP A 137 3.67 8.56 -6.09
N ASN A 138 4.69 8.00 -5.41
CA ASN A 138 4.70 6.60 -5.00
C ASN A 138 3.54 6.29 -4.03
N LEU A 139 3.35 7.10 -2.99
CA LEU A 139 2.26 6.92 -2.03
C LEU A 139 0.89 6.92 -2.72
N LYS A 140 0.64 7.89 -3.61
CA LYS A 140 -0.60 7.99 -4.38
C LYS A 140 -0.80 6.81 -5.32
N LYS A 141 0.26 6.34 -5.99
CA LYS A 141 0.21 5.16 -6.85
C LYS A 141 0.02 3.86 -6.07
N ALA A 142 0.55 3.79 -4.86
CA ALA A 142 0.33 2.69 -3.94
C ALA A 142 -1.09 2.70 -3.31
N GLY A 143 -1.88 3.76 -3.58
CA GLY A 143 -3.29 3.86 -3.19
C GLY A 143 -3.53 4.55 -1.86
N TYR A 144 -2.58 5.33 -1.35
CA TYR A 144 -2.76 6.13 -0.14
C TYR A 144 -3.41 7.47 -0.44
N PRO A 145 -4.39 7.94 0.37
CA PRO A 145 -4.73 9.35 0.46
C PRO A 145 -3.55 10.11 1.10
N VAL A 146 -3.22 11.29 0.59
CA VAL A 146 -2.10 12.10 1.09
C VAL A 146 -2.60 13.52 1.31
N ASP A 147 -2.98 13.85 2.55
CA ASP A 147 -3.40 15.20 2.93
C ASP A 147 -2.18 16.08 3.28
N GLY A 148 -1.06 15.45 3.64
CA GLY A 148 0.22 16.13 3.80
C GLY A 148 1.40 15.15 3.82
N LEU A 149 2.54 15.66 3.34
CA LEU A 149 3.80 14.91 3.28
C LEU A 149 4.94 15.79 3.77
N TYR A 150 5.63 15.33 4.79
CA TYR A 150 6.79 15.98 5.38
C TYR A 150 8.02 15.12 5.14
N VAL A 151 8.97 15.68 4.38
CA VAL A 151 10.28 15.12 4.10
C VAL A 151 11.36 16.02 4.65
N ARG A 152 12.55 15.49 4.94
CA ARG A 152 13.65 16.26 5.51
C ARG A 152 14.24 17.20 4.47
N SER A 153 14.16 18.51 4.72
CA SER A 153 14.89 19.52 3.95
C SER A 153 16.41 19.39 4.16
N LEU A 154 17.23 20.10 3.39
CA LEU A 154 18.67 20.06 3.59
C LEU A 154 19.10 20.40 5.04
N PRO A 155 18.58 21.45 5.70
CA PRO A 155 18.87 21.71 7.11
C PRO A 155 18.45 20.55 8.04
N ASP A 156 17.27 19.93 7.78
CA ASP A 156 16.75 18.85 8.62
C ASP A 156 17.61 17.59 8.58
N LEU A 157 18.39 17.39 7.51
CA LEU A 157 19.29 16.23 7.39
C LEU A 157 20.42 16.24 8.44
N PHE A 158 20.68 17.38 9.07
CA PHE A 158 21.67 17.53 10.15
C PHE A 158 21.05 17.40 11.55
N HIS A 159 19.72 17.27 11.64
CA HIS A 159 19.01 17.09 12.90
C HIS A 159 18.72 15.60 13.16
N GLU A 160 18.57 15.27 14.43
CA GLU A 160 18.10 13.93 14.81
C GLU A 160 16.72 13.63 14.19
N VAL A 161 16.56 12.43 13.64
CA VAL A 161 15.30 12.02 12.98
C VAL A 161 14.11 12.12 13.92
N SER A 162 14.28 11.70 15.18
CA SER A 162 13.24 11.76 16.20
C SER A 162 12.80 13.19 16.52
N ALA A 163 13.75 14.13 16.61
CA ALA A 163 13.44 15.54 16.84
C ALA A 163 12.67 16.14 15.67
N TYR A 164 13.12 15.87 14.44
CA TYR A 164 12.44 16.29 13.23
C TYR A 164 10.99 15.75 13.18
N LYS A 165 10.80 14.44 13.38
CA LYS A 165 9.45 13.84 13.33
C LYS A 165 8.54 14.39 14.43
N THR A 166 9.07 14.65 15.61
CA THR A 166 8.33 15.28 16.71
C THR A 166 7.90 16.70 16.33
N GLU A 167 8.81 17.51 15.78
CA GLU A 167 8.51 18.87 15.30
C GLU A 167 7.39 18.87 14.24
N LYS A 168 7.42 17.94 13.29
CA LYS A 168 6.40 17.88 12.25
C LYS A 168 5.02 17.47 12.78
N ARG A 169 4.96 16.60 13.79
CA ARG A 169 3.68 16.33 14.48
C ARG A 169 3.17 17.57 15.23
N ALA A 170 4.03 18.28 15.94
CA ALA A 170 3.66 19.56 16.58
C ALA A 170 3.17 20.59 15.55
N GLU A 171 3.78 20.65 14.36
CA GLU A 171 3.34 21.52 13.27
C GLU A 171 1.94 21.14 12.75
N ILE A 172 1.62 19.85 12.67
CA ILE A 172 0.27 19.35 12.30
C ILE A 172 -0.74 19.78 13.36
N GLU A 173 -0.45 19.61 14.65
CA GLU A 173 -1.32 20.09 15.74
C GLU A 173 -1.50 21.62 15.70
N ALA A 174 -0.45 22.38 15.42
CA ALA A 174 -0.54 23.82 15.29
C ALA A 174 -1.44 24.29 14.14
N LYS A 175 -1.69 23.43 13.14
CA LYS A 175 -2.69 23.65 12.07
C LYS A 175 -4.12 23.30 12.49
N GLY A 176 -4.32 22.93 13.75
CA GLY A 176 -5.62 22.65 14.37
C GLY A 176 -6.07 21.19 14.23
N TYR A 177 -5.16 20.26 13.95
CA TYR A 177 -5.48 18.83 13.93
C TYR A 177 -5.24 18.20 15.30
N THR A 178 -6.09 17.25 15.66
CA THR A 178 -5.84 16.30 16.74
C THR A 178 -5.27 15.03 16.11
N ILE A 179 -4.02 14.69 16.41
CA ILE A 179 -3.40 13.46 15.92
C ILE A 179 -3.87 12.31 16.81
N ILE A 180 -4.89 11.57 16.36
CA ILE A 180 -5.47 10.47 17.11
C ILE A 180 -4.57 9.22 17.13
N ALA A 181 -3.80 9.00 16.07
CA ALA A 181 -2.86 7.88 15.98
C ALA A 181 -1.57 8.27 15.25
N ASN A 182 -0.45 7.74 15.72
CA ASN A 182 0.86 7.82 15.06
C ASN A 182 1.40 6.40 14.87
N ILE A 183 1.72 6.02 13.63
CA ILE A 183 2.06 4.66 13.23
C ILE A 183 3.44 4.66 12.56
N GLY A 184 4.34 3.81 13.03
CA GLY A 184 5.69 3.70 12.48
C GLY A 184 6.41 2.46 12.98
N ASN A 185 7.46 2.05 12.26
CA ASN A 185 8.24 0.88 12.65
C ASN A 185 9.47 1.22 13.49
N ASN A 186 9.96 2.44 13.46
CA ASN A 186 11.11 2.88 14.24
C ASN A 186 10.72 3.61 15.52
N ALA A 187 11.57 3.53 16.55
CA ALA A 187 11.38 4.30 17.77
C ALA A 187 11.37 5.82 17.49
N SER A 188 12.17 6.29 16.53
CA SER A 188 12.24 7.68 16.10
C SER A 188 10.91 8.22 15.55
N ASP A 189 10.02 7.35 15.07
CA ASP A 189 8.71 7.73 14.57
C ASP A 189 7.75 8.09 15.69
N LEU A 190 7.91 7.47 16.86
CA LEU A 190 6.90 7.41 17.91
C LEU A 190 7.20 8.23 19.16
N VAL A 191 8.48 8.56 19.38
CA VAL A 191 8.91 9.35 20.54
C VAL A 191 8.56 10.83 20.41
N GLY A 192 8.52 11.55 21.53
CA GLY A 192 8.33 13.02 21.58
C GLY A 192 6.87 13.46 21.67
N GLY A 193 5.91 12.54 21.76
CA GLY A 193 4.50 12.89 21.93
C GLY A 193 3.83 13.40 20.65
N HIS A 194 2.86 14.32 20.82
CA HIS A 194 2.08 14.89 19.72
C HIS A 194 1.25 13.84 18.96
N ALA A 195 0.66 12.91 19.70
CA ALA A 195 -0.35 11.98 19.26
C ALA A 195 -1.02 11.35 20.49
N GLU A 196 -2.32 11.08 20.42
CA GLU A 196 -3.04 10.43 21.52
C GLU A 196 -2.56 9.00 21.75
N ARG A 197 -2.30 8.27 20.66
CA ARG A 197 -1.81 6.89 20.73
C ARG A 197 -0.78 6.59 19.65
N THR A 198 0.18 5.76 20.00
CA THR A 198 1.21 5.27 19.07
C THR A 198 1.02 3.78 18.80
N PHE A 199 1.30 3.36 17.56
CA PHE A 199 1.27 1.96 17.15
C PHE A 199 2.60 1.60 16.49
N LYS A 200 3.38 0.79 17.21
CA LYS A 200 4.73 0.35 16.80
C LYS A 200 4.61 -0.86 15.89
N LEU A 201 4.93 -0.69 14.62
CA LEU A 201 5.09 -1.79 13.67
C LEU A 201 6.41 -2.54 13.91
N PRO A 202 6.53 -3.81 13.48
CA PRO A 202 7.73 -4.60 13.73
C PRO A 202 8.93 -4.07 12.92
N ASP A 203 10.06 -3.89 13.60
CA ASP A 203 11.36 -3.53 13.01
C ASP A 203 12.44 -4.61 13.22
N TYR A 204 12.14 -5.63 14.01
CA TYR A 204 13.03 -6.74 14.36
C TYR A 204 14.40 -6.28 14.90
N GLY A 205 14.38 -5.29 15.80
CA GLY A 205 15.60 -4.75 16.39
C GLY A 205 16.42 -3.90 15.43
N GLY A 206 15.73 -3.14 14.57
CA GLY A 206 16.35 -2.24 13.59
C GLY A 206 16.82 -2.93 12.30
N LYS A 207 16.37 -4.16 12.05
CA LYS A 207 16.67 -4.86 10.78
C LYS A 207 15.86 -4.33 9.61
N LEU A 208 14.69 -3.75 9.90
CA LEU A 208 13.84 -3.07 8.92
C LEU A 208 13.76 -1.59 9.31
N SER A 209 14.36 -0.71 8.54
CA SER A 209 14.49 0.72 8.92
C SER A 209 14.23 1.66 7.73
#